data_e46e6f4bb87e149bb6c4797ffcba2618
#
_entry.id   e46e6f4bb87e149bb6c4797ffcba2618
#
_cell.length_a   1.000
_cell.length_b   1.000
_cell.length_c   1.000
_cell.angle_alpha   90.00
_cell.angle_beta   90.00
_cell.angle_gamma   90.00
#
_symmetry.space_group_name_H-M   'P 1'
#
loop_
_entity.id
_entity.type
_entity.pdbx_description
1 polymer ?
#
loop_
_entity_poly.entity_id
_entity_poly.type
_entity_poly.pdbx_seq_one_letter_code
_entity_poly.pdbx_strand_id
1 'polypeptide(L)'
;MIMADRLELCSALTVGGLTPYPELLRQIRTESDIPVRCLIRCRAGDFHYTPDEIELMAAQIRNLKSAGATGFVIGCLTPNGDLDTESMIPMIEAAEGAPLTLHRCIDVSRDLCKTWRDAKALGFDTVLTSGGASDCEKGMDAIGQLLYLRDTEGGPEILIGAGVNAKRISFFRTRFPGARAFHASAKTLIESKMLFRRDDVPMGLPGLDEWHVQQTDESSVRLCKEALNQ
;
A
#
# COMPACT_ATOMS: atom_id res chain seq x y z
N MET A 1 15.79 7.46 15.39
CA MET A 1 16.08 6.12 14.82
C MET A 1 14.83 5.68 14.09
N ILE A 2 14.93 5.38 12.80
CA ILE A 2 13.78 4.93 12.01
C ILE A 2 13.36 3.56 12.52
N MET A 3 12.07 3.43 12.89
CA MET A 3 11.52 2.22 13.51
C MET A 3 10.84 1.30 12.49
N ALA A 4 10.48 1.81 11.30
CA ALA A 4 9.93 1.01 10.20
C ALA A 4 11.06 0.39 9.35
N ASP A 5 10.81 -0.75 8.74
CA ASP A 5 11.78 -1.42 7.85
C ASP A 5 11.69 -0.87 6.41
N ARG A 6 10.55 -0.27 6.06
CA ARG A 6 10.26 0.28 4.72
C ARG A 6 9.15 1.31 4.82
N LEU A 7 9.18 2.30 3.94
CA LEU A 7 8.07 3.23 3.72
C LEU A 7 7.31 2.88 2.43
N GLU A 8 5.99 3.04 2.47
CA GLU A 8 5.17 3.18 1.28
C GLU A 8 4.80 4.66 1.13
N LEU A 9 5.30 5.29 0.08
CA LEU A 9 5.07 6.70 -0.18
C LEU A 9 3.89 6.87 -1.12
N CYS A 10 2.92 7.68 -0.71
CA CYS A 10 1.76 8.04 -1.51
C CYS A 10 1.33 9.48 -1.22
N SER A 11 0.48 10.02 -2.08
CA SER A 11 -0.29 11.24 -1.86
C SER A 11 -1.77 10.91 -1.62
N ALA A 12 -2.59 11.89 -1.27
CA ALA A 12 -4.06 11.78 -1.23
C ALA A 12 -4.59 10.56 -0.43
N LEU A 13 -4.11 10.37 0.79
CA LEU A 13 -4.49 9.25 1.68
C LEU A 13 -6.00 9.12 1.91
N THR A 14 -6.75 10.22 1.82
CA THR A 14 -8.21 10.27 2.01
C THR A 14 -8.98 9.49 0.95
N VAL A 15 -8.39 9.29 -0.24
CA VAL A 15 -8.97 8.48 -1.33
C VAL A 15 -8.26 7.14 -1.50
N GLY A 16 -7.53 6.70 -0.47
CA GLY A 16 -6.81 5.42 -0.47
C GLY A 16 -5.39 5.47 -1.05
N GLY A 17 -4.87 6.66 -1.29
CA GLY A 17 -3.54 6.91 -1.84
C GLY A 17 -3.52 7.04 -3.37
N LEU A 18 -2.71 7.97 -3.85
CA LEU A 18 -2.36 8.19 -5.25
C LEU A 18 -0.85 8.27 -5.40
N THR A 19 -0.37 8.28 -6.64
CA THR A 19 1.05 8.44 -6.96
C THR A 19 1.64 9.69 -6.27
N PRO A 20 2.75 9.56 -5.54
CA PRO A 20 3.38 10.69 -4.87
C PRO A 20 4.18 11.57 -5.83
N TYR A 21 4.50 12.79 -5.38
CA TYR A 21 5.37 13.69 -6.11
C TYR A 21 6.84 13.27 -6.00
N PRO A 22 7.62 13.24 -7.10
CA PRO A 22 9.04 12.93 -7.07
C PRO A 22 9.86 13.85 -6.15
N GLU A 23 9.43 15.11 -5.99
CA GLU A 23 10.06 16.10 -5.13
C GLU A 23 10.01 15.69 -3.66
N LEU A 24 8.88 15.15 -3.20
CA LEU A 24 8.74 14.63 -1.83
C LEU A 24 9.68 13.45 -1.60
N LEU A 25 9.78 12.55 -2.59
CA LEU A 25 10.70 11.42 -2.52
C LEU A 25 12.16 11.89 -2.43
N ARG A 26 12.57 12.85 -3.25
CA ARG A 26 13.94 13.42 -3.18
C ARG A 26 14.22 14.01 -1.79
N GLN A 27 13.26 14.73 -1.22
CA GLN A 27 13.41 15.27 0.14
C GLN A 27 13.59 14.14 1.18
N ILE A 28 12.81 13.06 1.12
CA ILE A 28 12.99 11.90 2.00
C ILE A 28 14.39 11.30 1.82
N ARG A 29 14.88 11.20 0.58
CA ARG A 29 16.21 10.63 0.29
C ARG A 29 17.38 11.47 0.83
N THR A 30 17.18 12.78 1.07
CA THR A 30 18.20 13.60 1.74
C THR A 30 18.28 13.34 3.24
N GLU A 31 17.20 12.84 3.85
CA GLU A 31 17.09 12.66 5.29
C GLU A 31 17.27 11.20 5.73
N SER A 32 17.12 10.23 4.81
CA SER A 32 17.08 8.82 5.17
C SER A 32 17.38 7.87 4.02
N ASP A 33 18.09 6.79 4.36
CA ASP A 33 18.36 5.66 3.47
C ASP A 33 17.29 4.55 3.57
N ILE A 34 16.21 4.76 4.32
CA ILE A 34 15.13 3.77 4.43
C ILE A 34 14.60 3.37 3.06
N PRO A 35 14.37 2.09 2.78
CA PRO A 35 13.71 1.69 1.54
C PRO A 35 12.35 2.34 1.36
N VAL A 36 12.10 2.95 0.20
CA VAL A 36 10.84 3.62 -0.14
C VAL A 36 10.23 2.97 -1.37
N ARG A 37 9.07 2.33 -1.21
CA ARG A 37 8.23 1.92 -2.33
C ARG A 37 7.19 3.00 -2.61
N CYS A 38 7.05 3.39 -3.87
CA CYS A 38 6.10 4.42 -4.28
C CYS A 38 4.82 3.77 -4.80
N LEU A 39 3.68 4.21 -4.28
CA LEU A 39 2.39 3.83 -4.84
C LEU A 39 2.24 4.44 -6.24
N ILE A 40 1.82 3.63 -7.20
CA ILE A 40 1.50 4.06 -8.56
C ILE A 40 0.01 3.85 -8.78
N ARG A 41 -0.73 4.92 -8.71
CA ARG A 41 -2.18 4.98 -8.90
C ARG A 41 -2.53 6.38 -9.39
N CYS A 42 -2.88 6.50 -10.65
CA CYS A 42 -3.05 7.81 -11.30
C CYS A 42 -4.33 8.53 -10.88
N ARG A 43 -5.35 7.80 -10.43
CA ARG A 43 -6.65 8.34 -9.98
C ARG A 43 -7.29 7.52 -8.87
N ALA A 44 -8.23 8.10 -8.16
CA ALA A 44 -9.16 7.40 -7.28
C ALA A 44 -10.17 6.56 -8.08
N GLY A 45 -10.96 5.74 -7.39
CA GLY A 45 -11.95 4.84 -7.97
C GLY A 45 -11.44 3.41 -8.08
N ASP A 46 -11.88 2.70 -9.12
CA ASP A 46 -11.54 1.32 -9.39
C ASP A 46 -10.08 1.11 -9.83
N PHE A 47 -9.75 -0.12 -10.20
CA PHE A 47 -8.41 -0.52 -10.65
C PHE A 47 -8.40 -1.01 -12.11
N HIS A 48 -9.44 -0.71 -12.87
CA HIS A 48 -9.47 -0.95 -14.31
C HIS A 48 -9.06 0.33 -15.04
N TYR A 49 -7.95 0.29 -15.74
CA TYR A 49 -7.32 1.46 -16.35
C TYR A 49 -7.37 1.40 -17.87
N THR A 50 -7.45 2.58 -18.50
CA THR A 50 -7.29 2.72 -19.95
C THR A 50 -5.82 2.57 -20.35
N PRO A 51 -5.52 2.28 -21.65
CA PRO A 51 -4.13 2.25 -22.13
C PRO A 51 -3.35 3.54 -21.83
N ASP A 52 -3.99 4.71 -21.95
CA ASP A 52 -3.34 6.01 -21.66
C ASP A 52 -3.01 6.15 -20.16
N GLU A 53 -3.88 5.65 -19.27
CA GLU A 53 -3.62 5.63 -17.83
C GLU A 53 -2.47 4.68 -17.48
N ILE A 54 -2.36 3.53 -18.17
CA ILE A 54 -1.24 2.60 -18.00
C ILE A 54 0.08 3.24 -18.45
N GLU A 55 0.09 3.92 -19.60
CA GLU A 55 1.28 4.64 -20.09
C GLU A 55 1.70 5.76 -19.11
N LEU A 56 0.74 6.52 -18.60
CA LEU A 56 0.97 7.53 -17.57
C LEU A 56 1.60 6.91 -16.32
N MET A 57 1.07 5.79 -15.82
CA MET A 57 1.61 5.11 -14.65
C MET A 57 3.01 4.56 -14.89
N ALA A 58 3.30 4.02 -16.08
CA ALA A 58 4.65 3.60 -16.45
C ALA A 58 5.64 4.80 -16.50
N ALA A 59 5.20 5.96 -17.00
CA ALA A 59 6.01 7.18 -16.96
C ALA A 59 6.26 7.66 -15.53
N GLN A 60 5.26 7.58 -14.64
CA GLN A 60 5.40 7.90 -13.22
C GLN A 60 6.43 6.99 -12.54
N ILE A 61 6.46 5.68 -12.86
CA ILE A 61 7.46 4.74 -12.35
C ILE A 61 8.87 5.19 -12.74
N ARG A 62 9.10 5.48 -14.03
CA ARG A 62 10.41 5.96 -14.51
C ARG A 62 10.86 7.24 -13.78
N ASN A 63 9.97 8.19 -13.60
CA ASN A 63 10.26 9.45 -12.90
C ASN A 63 10.59 9.23 -11.42
N LEU A 64 9.81 8.41 -10.72
CA LEU A 64 10.04 8.11 -9.30
C LEU A 64 11.30 7.25 -9.11
N LYS A 65 11.60 6.35 -10.04
CA LYS A 65 12.86 5.60 -10.01
C LYS A 65 14.06 6.52 -10.10
N SER A 66 14.05 7.49 -11.02
CA SER A 66 15.11 8.50 -11.15
C SER A 66 15.20 9.43 -9.94
N ALA A 67 14.12 9.57 -9.16
CA ALA A 67 14.08 10.33 -7.91
C ALA A 67 14.54 9.51 -6.67
N GLY A 68 14.86 8.20 -6.83
CA GLY A 68 15.40 7.36 -5.77
C GLY A 68 14.41 6.39 -5.13
N ALA A 69 13.29 6.06 -5.80
CA ALA A 69 12.41 4.97 -5.36
C ALA A 69 13.17 3.64 -5.37
N THR A 70 12.99 2.86 -4.30
CA THR A 70 13.61 1.53 -4.16
C THR A 70 12.66 0.40 -4.56
N GLY A 71 11.43 0.70 -4.94
CA GLY A 71 10.41 -0.24 -5.40
C GLY A 71 9.10 0.46 -5.67
N PHE A 72 8.12 -0.30 -6.15
CA PHE A 72 6.83 0.24 -6.54
C PHE A 72 5.68 -0.61 -6.02
N VAL A 73 4.52 0.03 -5.85
CA VAL A 73 3.28 -0.58 -5.41
C VAL A 73 2.26 -0.36 -6.52
N ILE A 74 1.92 -1.42 -7.26
CA ILE A 74 1.10 -1.37 -8.48
C ILE A 74 -0.02 -2.40 -8.43
N GLY A 75 -0.98 -2.30 -9.35
CA GLY A 75 -2.02 -3.31 -9.55
C GLY A 75 -3.13 -2.82 -10.47
N CYS A 76 -3.58 -3.70 -11.35
CA CYS A 76 -4.69 -3.47 -12.27
C CYS A 76 -5.64 -4.67 -12.24
N LEU A 77 -6.92 -4.42 -12.47
CA LEU A 77 -7.92 -5.46 -12.60
C LEU A 77 -8.62 -5.38 -13.96
N THR A 78 -8.97 -6.51 -14.51
CA THR A 78 -9.87 -6.59 -15.65
C THR A 78 -11.30 -6.19 -15.25
N PRO A 79 -12.19 -5.87 -16.19
CA PRO A 79 -13.62 -5.63 -15.88
C PRO A 79 -14.30 -6.79 -15.15
N ASN A 80 -13.76 -8.00 -15.27
CA ASN A 80 -14.28 -9.20 -14.62
C ASN A 80 -13.71 -9.42 -13.20
N GLY A 81 -12.80 -8.56 -12.73
CA GLY A 81 -12.19 -8.65 -11.41
C GLY A 81 -11.02 -9.64 -11.30
N ASP A 82 -10.49 -10.13 -12.41
CA ASP A 82 -9.22 -10.86 -12.44
C ASP A 82 -8.04 -9.87 -12.48
N LEU A 83 -6.84 -10.31 -12.06
CA LEU A 83 -5.63 -9.50 -12.24
C LEU A 83 -5.37 -9.26 -13.73
N ASP A 84 -5.24 -8.01 -14.14
CA ASP A 84 -4.95 -7.64 -15.52
C ASP A 84 -3.44 -7.75 -15.79
N THR A 85 -3.01 -8.97 -16.07
CA THR A 85 -1.59 -9.29 -16.23
C THR A 85 -0.98 -8.60 -17.45
N GLU A 86 -1.75 -8.39 -18.50
CA GLU A 86 -1.28 -7.74 -19.74
C GLU A 86 -1.06 -6.25 -19.53
N SER A 87 -2.04 -5.56 -18.93
CA SER A 87 -1.93 -4.12 -18.63
C SER A 87 -0.83 -3.80 -17.62
N MET A 88 -0.36 -4.78 -16.85
CA MET A 88 0.73 -4.57 -15.88
C MET A 88 2.13 -4.65 -16.49
N ILE A 89 2.29 -5.27 -17.66
CA ILE A 89 3.61 -5.45 -18.31
C ILE A 89 4.37 -4.12 -18.48
N PRO A 90 3.78 -3.04 -19.04
CA PRO A 90 4.52 -1.78 -19.23
C PRO A 90 5.01 -1.15 -17.91
N MET A 91 4.26 -1.34 -16.82
CA MET A 91 4.66 -0.85 -15.49
C MET A 91 5.77 -1.70 -14.88
N ILE A 92 5.72 -3.03 -15.07
CA ILE A 92 6.77 -3.96 -14.62
C ILE A 92 8.08 -3.68 -15.35
N GLU A 93 8.02 -3.49 -16.66
CA GLU A 93 9.17 -3.12 -17.49
C GLU A 93 9.76 -1.77 -17.06
N ALA A 94 8.92 -0.76 -16.81
CA ALA A 94 9.35 0.56 -16.32
C ALA A 94 10.04 0.49 -14.94
N ALA A 95 9.72 -0.50 -14.12
CA ALA A 95 10.38 -0.72 -12.83
C ALA A 95 11.80 -1.28 -12.97
N GLU A 96 12.17 -1.88 -14.14
CA GLU A 96 13.52 -2.37 -14.45
C GLU A 96 14.11 -3.23 -13.32
N GLY A 97 13.36 -4.23 -12.87
CA GLY A 97 13.77 -5.18 -11.83
C GLY A 97 13.70 -4.64 -10.39
N ALA A 98 13.19 -3.43 -10.16
CA ALA A 98 12.93 -2.95 -8.81
C ALA A 98 11.84 -3.81 -8.14
N PRO A 99 11.91 -4.04 -6.81
CA PRO A 99 10.91 -4.78 -6.06
C PRO A 99 9.48 -4.26 -6.26
N LEU A 100 8.53 -5.19 -6.42
CA LEU A 100 7.13 -4.87 -6.69
C LEU A 100 6.20 -5.39 -5.58
N THR A 101 5.28 -4.55 -5.15
CA THR A 101 4.15 -4.91 -4.29
C THR A 101 2.86 -4.84 -5.09
N LEU A 102 2.06 -5.91 -5.09
CA LEU A 102 0.68 -5.81 -5.49
C LEU A 102 -0.11 -5.12 -4.38
N HIS A 103 -0.75 -4.00 -4.70
CA HIS A 103 -1.56 -3.26 -3.72
C HIS A 103 -2.93 -3.92 -3.46
N ARG A 104 -3.78 -3.26 -2.69
CA ARG A 104 -5.08 -3.76 -2.26
C ARG A 104 -6.12 -3.97 -3.37
N CYS A 105 -5.78 -3.86 -4.66
CA CYS A 105 -6.68 -4.32 -5.72
C CYS A 105 -7.03 -5.81 -5.57
N ILE A 106 -6.13 -6.62 -5.01
CA ILE A 106 -6.43 -8.01 -4.65
C ILE A 106 -7.67 -8.13 -3.75
N ASP A 107 -7.89 -7.18 -2.83
CA ASP A 107 -9.02 -7.23 -1.89
C ASP A 107 -10.39 -7.05 -2.56
N VAL A 108 -10.42 -6.56 -3.80
CA VAL A 108 -11.63 -6.43 -4.63
C VAL A 108 -11.56 -7.30 -5.89
N SER A 109 -10.59 -8.19 -5.98
CA SER A 109 -10.52 -9.19 -7.03
C SER A 109 -11.55 -10.30 -6.81
N ARG A 110 -11.87 -11.03 -7.88
CA ARG A 110 -12.84 -12.13 -7.84
C ARG A 110 -12.37 -13.31 -6.98
N ASP A 111 -11.07 -13.59 -6.98
CA ASP A 111 -10.45 -14.72 -6.29
C ASP A 111 -9.05 -14.31 -5.80
N LEU A 112 -8.92 -14.18 -4.47
CA LEU A 112 -7.68 -13.76 -3.84
C LEU A 112 -6.53 -14.75 -4.09
N CYS A 113 -6.84 -16.06 -4.03
CA CYS A 113 -5.81 -17.09 -4.19
C CYS A 113 -5.28 -17.14 -5.63
N LYS A 114 -6.19 -17.02 -6.61
CA LYS A 114 -5.80 -16.90 -8.02
C LYS A 114 -4.99 -15.64 -8.26
N THR A 115 -5.46 -14.48 -7.76
CA THR A 115 -4.77 -13.19 -7.90
C THR A 115 -3.38 -13.22 -7.28
N TRP A 116 -3.19 -13.88 -6.13
CA TRP A 116 -1.89 -14.07 -5.53
C TRP A 116 -0.96 -14.92 -6.41
N ARG A 117 -1.46 -16.00 -7.03
CA ARG A 117 -0.69 -16.83 -7.95
C ARG A 117 -0.33 -16.10 -9.24
N ASP A 118 -1.25 -15.30 -9.76
CA ASP A 118 -0.98 -14.45 -10.93
C ASP A 118 0.11 -13.41 -10.60
N ALA A 119 0.06 -12.78 -9.43
CA ALA A 119 1.11 -11.88 -8.96
C ALA A 119 2.47 -12.58 -8.81
N LYS A 120 2.48 -13.82 -8.28
CA LYS A 120 3.68 -14.66 -8.24
C LYS A 120 4.26 -14.89 -9.63
N ALA A 121 3.42 -15.23 -10.61
CA ALA A 121 3.85 -15.47 -11.99
C ALA A 121 4.43 -14.21 -12.65
N LEU A 122 3.95 -13.02 -12.27
CA LEU A 122 4.48 -11.73 -12.72
C LEU A 122 5.73 -11.26 -11.97
N GLY A 123 6.22 -12.03 -10.98
CA GLY A 123 7.45 -11.70 -10.26
C GLY A 123 7.28 -10.68 -9.13
N PHE A 124 6.09 -10.49 -8.62
CA PHE A 124 5.90 -9.69 -7.40
C PHE A 124 6.59 -10.34 -6.21
N ASP A 125 7.20 -9.53 -5.35
CA ASP A 125 7.81 -9.99 -4.11
C ASP A 125 6.88 -9.86 -2.88
N THR A 126 5.85 -9.03 -2.98
CA THR A 126 4.95 -8.71 -1.87
C THR A 126 3.52 -8.52 -2.37
N VAL A 127 2.54 -8.94 -1.59
CA VAL A 127 1.11 -8.70 -1.82
C VAL A 127 0.51 -8.06 -0.58
N LEU A 128 0.04 -6.81 -0.70
CA LEU A 128 -0.66 -6.08 0.36
C LEU A 128 -2.15 -6.42 0.33
N THR A 129 -2.66 -6.95 1.43
CA THR A 129 -4.06 -7.38 1.52
C THR A 129 -4.67 -7.18 2.91
N SER A 130 -5.97 -7.00 2.94
CA SER A 130 -6.83 -7.14 4.13
C SER A 130 -7.62 -8.44 4.14
N GLY A 131 -7.33 -9.36 3.22
CA GLY A 131 -8.09 -10.61 3.06
C GLY A 131 -9.45 -10.40 2.40
N GLY A 132 -9.59 -9.41 1.48
CA GLY A 132 -10.84 -9.11 0.78
C GLY A 132 -11.93 -8.52 1.68
N ALA A 133 -11.56 -7.93 2.82
CA ALA A 133 -12.50 -7.38 3.78
C ALA A 133 -12.20 -5.90 4.09
N SER A 134 -13.09 -5.23 4.85
CA SER A 134 -12.90 -3.83 5.22
C SER A 134 -11.66 -3.57 6.08
N ASP A 135 -11.23 -4.57 6.85
CA ASP A 135 -10.01 -4.56 7.65
C ASP A 135 -9.43 -5.97 7.81
N CYS A 136 -8.18 -6.06 8.23
CA CYS A 136 -7.44 -7.33 8.34
C CYS A 136 -8.05 -8.32 9.34
N GLU A 137 -8.74 -7.86 10.38
CA GLU A 137 -9.36 -8.73 11.37
C GLU A 137 -10.56 -9.47 10.79
N LYS A 138 -11.39 -8.78 10.00
CA LYS A 138 -12.52 -9.38 9.29
C LYS A 138 -12.08 -10.30 8.14
N GLY A 139 -10.93 -10.01 7.52
CA GLY A 139 -10.36 -10.84 6.45
C GLY A 139 -9.41 -11.94 6.95
N MET A 140 -9.37 -12.20 8.24
CA MET A 140 -8.40 -13.08 8.88
C MET A 140 -8.33 -14.48 8.27
N ASP A 141 -9.47 -15.08 7.94
CA ASP A 141 -9.49 -16.43 7.39
C ASP A 141 -8.89 -16.51 5.98
N ALA A 142 -9.19 -15.51 5.14
CA ALA A 142 -8.58 -15.41 3.81
C ALA A 142 -7.07 -15.07 3.91
N ILE A 143 -6.66 -14.21 4.85
CA ILE A 143 -5.24 -13.96 5.12
C ILE A 143 -4.55 -15.27 5.53
N GLY A 144 -5.17 -16.08 6.39
CA GLY A 144 -4.65 -17.39 6.79
C GLY A 144 -4.45 -18.33 5.59
N GLN A 145 -5.40 -18.35 4.64
CA GLN A 145 -5.27 -19.12 3.40
C GLN A 145 -4.10 -18.61 2.53
N LEU A 146 -3.95 -17.31 2.38
CA LEU A 146 -2.85 -16.72 1.60
C LEU A 146 -1.49 -16.99 2.25
N LEU A 147 -1.39 -16.93 3.58
CA LEU A 147 -0.18 -17.30 4.31
C LEU A 147 0.17 -18.77 4.09
N TYR A 148 -0.83 -19.66 4.13
CA TYR A 148 -0.64 -21.08 3.83
C TYR A 148 -0.15 -21.31 2.40
N LEU A 149 -0.72 -20.61 1.40
CA LEU A 149 -0.27 -20.69 0.00
C LEU A 149 1.20 -20.23 -0.13
N ARG A 150 1.54 -19.10 0.47
CA ARG A 150 2.93 -18.62 0.48
C ARG A 150 3.89 -19.65 1.07
N ASP A 151 3.55 -20.28 2.18
CA ASP A 151 4.40 -21.24 2.87
C ASP A 151 4.55 -22.56 2.10
N THR A 152 3.52 -22.98 1.36
CA THR A 152 3.50 -24.24 0.62
C THR A 152 3.95 -24.13 -0.82
N GLU A 153 3.59 -23.06 -1.51
CA GLU A 153 3.90 -22.87 -2.93
C GLU A 153 5.16 -21.99 -3.14
N GLY A 154 5.60 -21.26 -2.11
CA GLY A 154 6.60 -20.20 -2.25
C GLY A 154 6.10 -19.06 -3.13
N GLY A 155 6.53 -17.84 -2.90
CA GLY A 155 6.12 -16.67 -3.72
C GLY A 155 6.06 -15.37 -2.92
N PRO A 156 5.22 -14.41 -3.35
CA PRO A 156 5.14 -13.10 -2.71
C PRO A 156 4.82 -13.17 -1.22
N GLU A 157 5.53 -12.36 -0.44
CA GLU A 157 5.23 -12.19 0.99
C GLU A 157 3.85 -11.55 1.18
N ILE A 158 3.11 -12.03 2.17
CA ILE A 158 1.81 -11.46 2.54
C ILE A 158 2.03 -10.29 3.50
N LEU A 159 1.81 -9.09 2.99
CA LEU A 159 1.84 -7.85 3.75
C LEU A 159 0.44 -7.54 4.27
N ILE A 160 0.20 -7.82 5.54
CA ILE A 160 -1.12 -7.65 6.16
C ILE A 160 -1.39 -6.17 6.37
N GLY A 161 -2.49 -5.64 5.80
CA GLY A 161 -2.87 -4.23 5.85
C GLY A 161 -4.33 -3.99 6.21
N ALA A 162 -4.69 -2.72 6.29
CA ALA A 162 -5.99 -2.19 6.72
C ALA A 162 -6.28 -2.37 8.22
N GLY A 163 -6.13 -1.27 8.95
CA GLY A 163 -6.42 -1.19 10.38
C GLY A 163 -5.37 -1.85 11.27
N VAL A 164 -4.16 -2.08 10.76
CA VAL A 164 -3.05 -2.64 11.54
C VAL A 164 -2.61 -1.68 12.64
N ASN A 165 -2.40 -2.23 13.82
CA ASN A 165 -1.83 -1.60 15.01
C ASN A 165 -1.09 -2.65 15.86
N ALA A 166 -0.41 -2.25 16.92
CA ALA A 166 0.39 -3.14 17.76
C ALA A 166 -0.43 -4.34 18.29
N LYS A 167 -1.67 -4.11 18.75
CA LYS A 167 -2.55 -5.18 19.26
C LYS A 167 -2.87 -6.21 18.18
N ARG A 168 -3.20 -5.75 16.97
CA ARG A 168 -3.49 -6.63 15.83
C ARG A 168 -2.25 -7.37 15.36
N ILE A 169 -1.08 -6.75 15.37
CA ILE A 169 0.19 -7.43 15.05
C ILE A 169 0.40 -8.61 16.01
N SER A 170 0.35 -8.39 17.34
CA SER A 170 0.50 -9.45 18.33
C SER A 170 -0.55 -10.56 18.15
N PHE A 171 -1.81 -10.20 17.89
CA PHE A 171 -2.88 -11.15 17.63
C PHE A 171 -2.60 -12.03 16.40
N PHE A 172 -2.26 -11.41 15.24
CA PHE A 172 -1.97 -12.15 14.01
C PHE A 172 -0.76 -13.06 14.16
N ARG A 173 0.30 -12.62 14.82
CA ARG A 173 1.50 -13.44 15.08
C ARG A 173 1.21 -14.65 15.97
N THR A 174 0.37 -14.48 16.98
CA THR A 174 -0.06 -15.60 17.82
C THR A 174 -0.91 -16.60 17.03
N ARG A 175 -1.83 -16.10 16.19
CA ARG A 175 -2.76 -16.92 15.43
C ARG A 175 -2.12 -17.60 14.22
N PHE A 176 -1.18 -16.90 13.56
CA PHE A 176 -0.47 -17.33 12.37
C PHE A 176 1.04 -17.07 12.53
N PRO A 177 1.82 -18.04 13.00
CA PRO A 177 3.26 -17.85 13.21
C PRO A 177 4.04 -17.43 11.96
N GLY A 178 3.48 -17.70 10.76
CA GLY A 178 4.01 -17.25 9.49
C GLY A 178 3.73 -15.77 9.16
N ALA A 179 2.87 -15.06 9.91
CA ALA A 179 2.60 -13.64 9.70
C ALA A 179 3.78 -12.79 10.19
N ARG A 180 4.53 -12.21 9.26
CA ARG A 180 5.79 -11.50 9.56
C ARG A 180 5.89 -10.11 8.91
N ALA A 181 4.96 -9.75 8.02
CA ALA A 181 4.96 -8.45 7.36
C ALA A 181 3.61 -7.75 7.56
N PHE A 182 3.68 -6.50 8.03
CA PHE A 182 2.52 -5.69 8.37
C PHE A 182 2.64 -4.27 7.82
N HIS A 183 1.53 -3.76 7.30
CA HIS A 183 1.41 -2.40 6.78
C HIS A 183 0.49 -1.57 7.68
N ALA A 184 1.04 -0.56 8.33
CA ALA A 184 0.30 0.34 9.18
C ALA A 184 0.42 1.79 8.70
N SER A 185 -0.68 2.53 8.68
CA SER A 185 -0.64 3.97 8.44
C SER A 185 -0.08 4.74 9.63
N ALA A 186 -0.21 4.19 10.83
CA ALA A 186 0.26 4.76 12.10
C ALA A 186 -0.04 6.27 12.21
N LYS A 187 -1.24 6.68 11.76
CA LYS A 187 -1.62 8.09 11.64
C LYS A 187 -2.35 8.59 12.87
N THR A 188 -2.13 9.86 13.16
CA THR A 188 -2.92 10.67 14.10
C THR A 188 -3.48 11.89 13.39
N LEU A 189 -4.47 12.52 14.00
CA LEU A 189 -5.05 13.78 13.52
C LEU A 189 -4.44 14.94 14.31
N ILE A 190 -3.93 15.93 13.59
CA ILE A 190 -3.41 17.16 14.16
C ILE A 190 -4.34 18.30 13.78
N GLU A 191 -4.81 19.04 14.78
CA GLU A 191 -5.65 20.19 14.54
C GLU A 191 -4.93 21.26 13.72
N SER A 192 -5.65 21.83 12.74
CA SER A 192 -5.14 22.94 11.94
C SER A 192 -4.84 24.17 12.80
N LYS A 193 -3.73 24.83 12.53
CA LYS A 193 -3.38 26.11 13.17
C LYS A 193 -4.08 27.31 12.54
N MET A 194 -4.96 27.12 11.56
CA MET A 194 -5.75 28.20 10.97
C MET A 194 -6.78 28.72 12.00
N LEU A 195 -6.75 30.00 12.25
CA LEU A 195 -7.68 30.69 13.17
C LEU A 195 -8.99 31.06 12.45
N PHE A 196 -8.91 31.49 11.20
CA PHE A 196 -10.09 31.78 10.39
C PHE A 196 -10.56 30.50 9.67
N ARG A 197 -11.84 30.14 9.86
CA ARG A 197 -12.46 28.95 9.27
C ARG A 197 -13.75 29.31 8.56
N ARG A 198 -14.00 28.64 7.45
CA ARG A 198 -15.23 28.73 6.65
C ARG A 198 -15.85 27.34 6.56
N ASP A 199 -16.67 27.01 7.55
CA ASP A 199 -17.31 25.68 7.64
C ASP A 199 -18.46 25.51 6.63
N ASP A 200 -18.89 26.62 6.01
CA ASP A 200 -19.94 26.69 4.99
C ASP A 200 -19.42 26.49 3.55
N VAL A 201 -18.09 26.37 3.37
CA VAL A 201 -17.45 26.22 2.04
C VAL A 201 -16.57 24.97 2.00
N PRO A 202 -17.14 23.78 1.71
CA PRO A 202 -16.34 22.57 1.63
C PRO A 202 -15.42 22.60 0.41
N MET A 203 -14.14 22.26 0.59
CA MET A 203 -13.13 22.17 -0.47
C MET A 203 -12.87 20.73 -0.92
N GLY A 204 -13.26 19.76 -0.13
CA GLY A 204 -13.01 18.33 -0.37
C GLY A 204 -14.30 17.51 -0.52
N LEU A 205 -14.16 16.19 -0.28
CA LEU A 205 -15.30 15.27 -0.29
C LEU A 205 -16.29 15.60 0.84
N PRO A 206 -17.61 15.41 0.64
CA PRO A 206 -18.60 15.61 1.68
C PRO A 206 -18.26 14.81 2.96
N GLY A 207 -18.24 15.50 4.09
CA GLY A 207 -17.89 14.90 5.40
C GLY A 207 -16.39 14.74 5.66
N LEU A 208 -15.54 15.25 4.78
CA LEU A 208 -14.11 15.35 5.06
C LEU A 208 -13.87 16.43 6.10
N ASP A 209 -13.10 16.09 7.14
CA ASP A 209 -12.65 17.08 8.12
C ASP A 209 -11.45 17.87 7.56
N GLU A 210 -11.68 19.12 7.25
CA GLU A 210 -10.68 20.01 6.64
C GLU A 210 -9.78 20.70 7.69
N TRP A 211 -10.17 20.62 8.94
CA TRP A 211 -9.49 21.29 10.06
C TRP A 211 -8.53 20.37 10.82
N HIS A 212 -8.46 19.10 10.44
CA HIS A 212 -7.48 18.16 10.97
C HIS A 212 -6.61 17.57 9.86
N VAL A 213 -5.31 17.63 10.06
CA VAL A 213 -4.32 17.09 9.15
C VAL A 213 -3.86 15.72 9.63
N GLN A 214 -3.86 14.74 8.74
CA GLN A 214 -3.33 13.41 9.05
C GLN A 214 -1.80 13.45 9.05
N GLN A 215 -1.19 12.99 10.13
CA GLN A 215 0.27 12.88 10.26
C GLN A 215 0.64 11.52 10.84
N THR A 216 1.80 10.99 10.45
CA THR A 216 2.35 9.77 11.06
C THR A 216 2.73 10.06 12.50
N ASP A 217 2.32 9.18 13.42
CA ASP A 217 2.64 9.23 14.84
C ASP A 217 3.79 8.27 15.16
N GLU A 218 4.91 8.82 15.62
CA GLU A 218 6.11 8.07 15.95
C GLU A 218 5.86 7.01 17.03
N SER A 219 5.04 7.32 18.04
CA SER A 219 4.74 6.38 19.12
C SER A 219 3.96 5.16 18.62
N SER A 220 3.02 5.36 17.71
CA SER A 220 2.28 4.28 17.05
C SER A 220 3.21 3.39 16.21
N VAL A 221 4.15 3.97 15.47
CA VAL A 221 5.16 3.20 14.71
C VAL A 221 6.03 2.36 15.67
N ARG A 222 6.48 2.96 16.77
CA ARG A 222 7.28 2.28 17.79
C ARG A 222 6.55 1.08 18.38
N LEU A 223 5.32 1.28 18.82
CA LEU A 223 4.50 0.19 19.38
C LEU A 223 4.27 -0.93 18.38
N CYS A 224 4.03 -0.62 17.10
CA CYS A 224 3.93 -1.62 16.05
C CYS A 224 5.24 -2.42 15.88
N LYS A 225 6.38 -1.75 15.91
CA LYS A 225 7.70 -2.41 15.80
C LYS A 225 8.01 -3.29 17.00
N GLU A 226 7.68 -2.85 18.20
CA GLU A 226 7.82 -3.65 19.42
C GLU A 226 6.96 -4.91 19.37
N ALA A 227 5.70 -4.80 18.95
CA ALA A 227 4.80 -5.93 18.77
C ALA A 227 5.28 -6.91 17.68
N LEU A 228 5.99 -6.44 16.67
CA LEU A 228 6.58 -7.27 15.63
C LEU A 228 7.82 -8.04 16.12
N ASN A 229 8.52 -7.54 17.11
CA ASN A 229 9.77 -8.14 17.63
C ASN A 229 9.55 -9.08 18.84
N GLN A 230 8.33 -9.13 19.38
CA GLN A 230 7.95 -10.08 20.44
C GLN A 230 7.66 -11.47 19.88
#